data_ecf6858dbe1382aedad486704bbcfe91
#
_entry.id   ecf6858dbe1382aedad486704bbcfe91
#
_cell.length_a   1.000
_cell.length_b   1.000
_cell.length_c   1.000
_cell.angle_alpha   90.00
_cell.angle_beta   90.00
_cell.angle_gamma   90.00
#
_symmetry.space_group_name_H-M   'P 1'
#
loop_
_entity.id
_entity.type
_entity.pdbx_description
1 polymer ?
#
loop_
_entity_poly.entity_id
_entity_poly.type
_entity_poly.pdbx_seq_one_letter_code
_entity_poly.pdbx_strand_id
1 'polypeptide(L)'
;MSAALAKDIKQNIDEDEETDKHDNYNDTQELLVLLTGNLDKIAKHGDNTVRIVKAMEELLKDHSANRTCVDINDLCKVNLDILRKNYAKEIEKNQVDLSFSGLSVPLTIEVNIDQMGKALSQILDNSIYAVLKKAGEPGYQPSVSLVLRIQADKLQVVIRDNGVGIE
;
A
#
# COMPACT_ATOMS: atom_id res chain seq x y z
N MET A 1 2.84 -7.98 27.89
CA MET A 1 2.95 -9.38 27.40
C MET A 1 4.40 -9.81 27.23
N SER A 2 5.25 -9.11 26.49
CA SER A 2 6.67 -9.51 26.28
C SER A 2 7.53 -9.52 27.56
N ALA A 3 7.28 -8.62 28.53
CA ALA A 3 8.00 -8.59 29.80
C ALA A 3 7.65 -9.78 30.72
N ALA A 4 6.41 -10.28 30.65
CA ALA A 4 6.00 -11.48 31.38
C ALA A 4 6.68 -12.73 30.79
N LEU A 5 6.69 -12.87 29.46
CA LEU A 5 7.38 -13.97 28.77
C LEU A 5 8.89 -13.99 29.04
N ALA A 6 9.54 -12.83 29.08
CA ALA A 6 10.95 -12.74 29.41
C ALA A 6 11.23 -13.15 30.87
N LYS A 7 10.29 -12.88 31.79
CA LYS A 7 10.38 -13.32 33.19
C LYS A 7 10.21 -14.83 33.31
N ASP A 8 9.27 -15.41 32.57
CA ASP A 8 9.00 -16.86 32.57
C ASP A 8 10.18 -17.64 31.97
N ILE A 9 10.81 -17.13 30.89
CA ILE A 9 12.05 -17.69 30.33
C ILE A 9 13.18 -17.68 31.38
N LYS A 10 13.35 -16.56 32.11
CA LYS A 10 14.37 -16.46 33.15
C LYS A 10 14.11 -17.47 34.29
N GLN A 11 12.85 -17.61 34.71
CA GLN A 11 12.47 -18.55 35.75
C GLN A 11 12.75 -19.99 35.32
N ASN A 12 12.42 -20.37 34.10
CA ASN A 12 12.69 -21.73 33.58
C ASN A 12 14.20 -22.03 33.50
N ILE A 13 15.06 -21.01 33.22
CA ILE A 13 16.51 -21.17 33.22
C ILE A 13 17.06 -21.34 34.64
N ASP A 14 16.51 -20.58 35.61
CA ASP A 14 16.97 -20.62 37.01
C ASP A 14 16.52 -21.90 37.74
N GLU A 15 15.41 -22.57 37.28
CA GLU A 15 14.87 -23.84 37.85
C GLU A 15 15.52 -25.11 37.26
N ASP A 16 16.52 -24.98 36.37
CA ASP A 16 17.14 -26.08 35.61
C ASP A 16 18.03 -27.02 36.45
N GLU A 17 18.11 -26.83 37.79
CA GLU A 17 18.88 -27.73 38.66
C GLU A 17 18.14 -28.96 39.16
N GLU A 18 16.79 -29.05 39.05
CA GLU A 18 15.99 -30.17 39.68
C GLU A 18 15.01 -30.89 38.77
N THR A 19 14.77 -30.49 37.50
CA THR A 19 13.76 -31.11 36.63
C THR A 19 14.33 -31.62 35.31
N ASP A 20 13.65 -32.58 34.69
CA ASP A 20 14.03 -33.25 33.44
C ASP A 20 14.40 -32.25 32.34
N LYS A 21 15.69 -32.12 32.04
CA LYS A 21 16.31 -31.13 31.12
C LYS A 21 15.64 -31.04 29.75
N HIS A 22 14.84 -32.03 29.38
CA HIS A 22 14.23 -32.08 28.05
C HIS A 22 12.91 -31.30 27.99
N ASP A 23 12.11 -31.32 29.04
CA ASP A 23 10.83 -30.60 29.09
C ASP A 23 11.07 -29.08 29.24
N ASN A 24 11.99 -28.66 30.10
CA ASN A 24 12.36 -27.25 30.27
C ASN A 24 12.96 -26.63 29.00
N TYR A 25 13.69 -27.41 28.20
CA TYR A 25 14.26 -26.94 26.93
C TYR A 25 13.16 -26.65 25.89
N ASN A 26 12.16 -27.54 25.79
CA ASN A 26 11.02 -27.36 24.88
C ASN A 26 10.17 -26.14 25.26
N ASP A 27 9.86 -25.99 26.55
CA ASP A 27 9.09 -24.85 27.06
C ASP A 27 9.83 -23.53 26.81
N THR A 28 11.14 -23.52 27.02
CA THR A 28 11.98 -22.32 26.74
C THR A 28 11.98 -21.99 25.25
N GLN A 29 12.03 -22.99 24.36
CA GLN A 29 11.95 -22.78 22.91
C GLN A 29 10.59 -22.20 22.49
N GLU A 30 9.48 -22.71 23.04
CA GLU A 30 8.13 -22.18 22.76
C GLU A 30 8.01 -20.72 23.24
N LEU A 31 8.50 -20.41 24.44
CA LEU A 31 8.49 -19.04 24.96
C LEU A 31 9.35 -18.09 24.11
N LEU A 32 10.49 -18.55 23.60
CA LEU A 32 11.34 -17.75 22.68
C LEU A 32 10.63 -17.49 21.35
N VAL A 33 9.92 -18.46 20.77
CA VAL A 33 9.13 -18.29 19.56
C VAL A 33 8.02 -17.25 19.77
N LEU A 34 7.30 -17.35 20.89
CA LEU A 34 6.26 -16.39 21.26
C LEU A 34 6.83 -14.97 21.48
N LEU A 35 7.99 -14.87 22.15
CA LEU A 35 8.66 -13.59 22.36
C LEU A 35 9.08 -12.96 21.04
N THR A 36 9.71 -13.73 20.16
CA THR A 36 10.12 -13.27 18.83
C THR A 36 8.93 -12.79 18.02
N GLY A 37 7.84 -13.57 17.99
CA GLY A 37 6.61 -13.18 17.30
C GLY A 37 5.96 -11.90 17.87
N ASN A 38 6.06 -11.66 19.17
CA ASN A 38 5.60 -10.42 19.80
C ASN A 38 6.50 -9.23 19.46
N LEU A 39 7.83 -9.42 19.40
CA LEU A 39 8.78 -8.40 18.98
C LEU A 39 8.54 -7.98 17.52
N ASP A 40 8.31 -8.92 16.62
CA ASP A 40 7.97 -8.65 15.22
C ASP A 40 6.68 -7.82 15.10
N LYS A 41 5.65 -8.16 15.90
CA LYS A 41 4.42 -7.37 15.93
C LYS A 41 4.67 -5.94 16.44
N ILE A 42 5.49 -5.78 17.48
CA ILE A 42 5.84 -4.45 18.01
C ILE A 42 6.62 -3.65 16.96
N ALA A 43 7.59 -4.25 16.28
CA ALA A 43 8.31 -3.61 15.18
C ALA A 43 7.37 -3.15 14.07
N LYS A 44 6.46 -4.02 13.62
CA LYS A 44 5.46 -3.68 12.60
C LYS A 44 4.53 -2.55 13.03
N HIS A 45 4.10 -2.53 14.29
CA HIS A 45 3.29 -1.42 14.81
C HIS A 45 4.08 -0.13 14.90
N GLY A 46 5.38 -0.19 15.27
CA GLY A 46 6.29 0.94 15.25
C GLY A 46 6.42 1.55 13.86
N ASP A 47 6.68 0.72 12.85
CA ASP A 47 6.77 1.16 11.45
C ASP A 47 5.47 1.81 10.95
N ASN A 48 4.33 1.23 11.30
CA ASN A 48 3.03 1.81 10.96
C ASN A 48 2.84 3.18 11.63
N THR A 49 3.24 3.33 12.90
CA THR A 49 3.15 4.61 13.61
C THR A 49 4.03 5.66 12.95
N VAL A 50 5.27 5.33 12.60
CA VAL A 50 6.17 6.25 11.87
C VAL A 50 5.57 6.67 10.52
N ARG A 51 4.94 5.75 9.79
CA ARG A 51 4.26 6.07 8.53
C ARG A 51 3.11 7.04 8.73
N ILE A 52 2.29 6.83 9.77
CA ILE A 52 1.16 7.73 10.11
C ILE A 52 1.68 9.12 10.47
N VAL A 53 2.71 9.22 11.31
CA VAL A 53 3.30 10.51 11.69
C VAL A 53 3.85 11.25 10.47
N LYS A 54 4.59 10.57 9.59
CA LYS A 54 5.06 11.16 8.35
C LYS A 54 3.94 11.64 7.43
N ALA A 55 2.86 10.88 7.33
CA ALA A 55 1.68 11.29 6.57
C ALA A 55 1.01 12.53 7.17
N MET A 56 0.92 12.60 8.50
CA MET A 56 0.40 13.80 9.19
C MET A 56 1.31 15.02 8.99
N GLU A 57 2.63 14.86 9.09
CA GLU A 57 3.59 15.94 8.80
C GLU A 57 3.46 16.45 7.35
N GLU A 58 3.25 15.55 6.39
CA GLU A 58 3.00 15.94 5.00
C GLU A 58 1.70 16.73 4.85
N LEU A 59 0.63 16.37 5.56
CA LEU A 59 -0.64 17.10 5.55
C LEU A 59 -0.52 18.51 6.17
N LEU A 60 0.39 18.69 7.12
CA LEU A 60 0.61 19.99 7.79
C LEU A 60 1.55 20.93 7.00
N LYS A 61 2.27 20.44 6.00
CA LYS A 61 3.08 21.30 5.14
C LYS A 61 2.17 22.20 4.31
N ASP A 62 2.45 23.49 4.33
CA ASP A 62 1.78 24.45 3.44
C ASP A 62 2.23 24.21 1.99
N HIS A 63 1.39 23.51 1.24
CA HIS A 63 1.64 23.11 -0.14
C HIS A 63 1.18 24.16 -1.17
N SER A 64 0.72 25.33 -0.72
CA SER A 64 0.26 26.41 -1.60
C SER A 64 1.39 27.02 -2.45
N ALA A 65 2.63 26.87 -1.99
CA ALA A 65 3.79 27.56 -2.58
C ALA A 65 4.34 26.94 -3.89
N ASN A 66 3.97 25.71 -4.26
CA ASN A 66 4.55 24.99 -5.40
C ASN A 66 3.51 24.55 -6.43
N ARG A 67 2.60 25.44 -6.81
CA ARG A 67 1.67 25.17 -7.90
C ARG A 67 2.30 25.51 -9.23
N THR A 68 2.08 24.64 -10.22
CA THR A 68 2.52 24.83 -11.60
C THR A 68 1.38 24.50 -12.55
N CYS A 69 1.40 25.14 -13.71
CA CYS A 69 0.47 24.84 -14.78
C CYS A 69 0.90 23.57 -15.52
N VAL A 70 0.01 22.58 -15.61
CA VAL A 70 0.26 21.31 -16.28
C VAL A 70 -0.97 20.87 -17.07
N ASP A 71 -0.76 20.24 -18.22
CA ASP A 71 -1.84 19.57 -18.92
C ASP A 71 -2.26 18.31 -18.14
N ILE A 72 -3.54 18.21 -17.80
CA ILE A 72 -4.05 17.09 -17.02
C ILE A 72 -3.96 15.75 -17.78
N ASN A 73 -4.07 15.77 -19.11
CA ASN A 73 -3.89 14.54 -19.90
C ASN A 73 -2.47 14.00 -19.73
N ASP A 74 -1.46 14.86 -19.79
CA ASP A 74 -0.06 14.46 -19.67
C ASP A 74 0.27 13.99 -18.27
N LEU A 75 -0.23 14.67 -17.23
CA LEU A 75 -0.07 14.23 -15.86
C LEU A 75 -0.63 12.84 -15.64
N CYS A 76 -1.83 12.55 -16.15
CA CYS A 76 -2.46 11.23 -16.06
C CYS A 76 -1.71 10.15 -16.83
N LYS A 77 -1.25 10.45 -18.06
CA LYS A 77 -0.45 9.51 -18.87
C LYS A 77 0.86 9.13 -18.17
N VAL A 78 1.59 10.12 -17.65
CA VAL A 78 2.85 9.87 -16.91
C VAL A 78 2.61 8.93 -15.73
N ASN A 79 1.54 9.14 -14.95
CA ASN A 79 1.23 8.27 -13.82
C ASN A 79 0.87 6.84 -14.27
N LEU A 80 0.12 6.67 -15.37
CA LEU A 80 -0.17 5.36 -15.94
C LEU A 80 1.10 4.66 -16.48
N ASP A 81 2.02 5.41 -17.07
CA ASP A 81 3.27 4.84 -17.57
C ASP A 81 4.20 4.40 -16.42
N ILE A 82 4.18 5.13 -15.32
CA ILE A 82 4.85 4.71 -14.07
C ILE A 82 4.23 3.41 -13.57
N LEU A 83 2.90 3.32 -13.48
CA LEU A 83 2.20 2.11 -13.09
C LEU A 83 2.56 0.91 -13.97
N ARG A 84 2.54 1.10 -15.32
CA ARG A 84 2.93 0.06 -16.28
C ARG A 84 4.35 -0.46 -16.07
N LYS A 85 5.29 0.44 -15.74
CA LYS A 85 6.67 0.06 -15.46
C LYS A 85 6.80 -0.72 -14.16
N ASN A 86 6.14 -0.24 -13.10
CA ASN A 86 6.24 -0.83 -11.78
C ASN A 86 5.62 -2.24 -11.72
N TYR A 87 4.54 -2.47 -12.47
CA TYR A 87 3.79 -3.73 -12.47
C TYR A 87 3.87 -4.48 -13.82
N ALA A 88 4.94 -4.25 -14.60
CA ALA A 88 5.05 -4.81 -15.96
C ALA A 88 4.86 -6.33 -16.01
N LYS A 89 5.50 -7.06 -15.08
CA LYS A 89 5.44 -8.53 -15.02
C LYS A 89 4.04 -9.02 -14.63
N GLU A 90 3.42 -8.39 -13.66
CA GLU A 90 2.10 -8.74 -13.16
C GLU A 90 1.02 -8.44 -14.20
N ILE A 91 1.13 -7.30 -14.90
CA ILE A 91 0.23 -6.89 -15.97
C ILE A 91 0.30 -7.88 -17.13
N GLU A 92 1.50 -8.23 -17.58
CA GLU A 92 1.71 -9.18 -18.66
C GLU A 92 1.21 -10.59 -18.28
N LYS A 93 1.63 -11.09 -17.11
CA LYS A 93 1.24 -12.42 -16.62
C LYS A 93 -0.27 -12.60 -16.50
N ASN A 94 -0.99 -11.58 -16.02
CA ASN A 94 -2.42 -11.65 -15.74
C ASN A 94 -3.27 -10.99 -16.84
N GLN A 95 -2.63 -10.51 -17.91
CA GLN A 95 -3.30 -9.84 -19.04
C GLN A 95 -4.20 -8.69 -18.59
N VAL A 96 -3.70 -7.84 -17.68
CA VAL A 96 -4.47 -6.72 -17.15
C VAL A 96 -4.71 -5.67 -18.25
N ASP A 97 -5.96 -5.35 -18.52
CA ASP A 97 -6.33 -4.25 -19.44
C ASP A 97 -6.19 -2.90 -18.72
N LEU A 98 -5.24 -2.09 -19.20
CA LEU A 98 -5.02 -0.71 -18.71
C LEU A 98 -5.44 0.28 -19.80
N SER A 99 -6.57 0.94 -19.60
CA SER A 99 -7.11 1.91 -20.54
C SER A 99 -7.06 3.35 -20.03
N PHE A 100 -6.86 4.30 -20.96
CA PHE A 100 -6.90 5.74 -20.71
C PHE A 100 -7.80 6.43 -21.71
N SER A 101 -8.73 7.24 -21.20
CA SER A 101 -9.54 8.15 -22.01
C SER A 101 -9.37 9.58 -21.50
N GLY A 102 -8.56 10.35 -22.21
CA GLY A 102 -8.30 11.76 -21.92
C GLY A 102 -9.36 12.70 -22.49
N LEU A 103 -9.18 13.99 -22.22
CA LEU A 103 -9.96 15.05 -22.86
C LEU A 103 -9.52 15.23 -24.32
N SER A 104 -10.46 15.51 -25.20
CA SER A 104 -10.19 15.77 -26.64
C SER A 104 -9.41 17.06 -26.85
N VAL A 105 -9.56 18.02 -25.93
CA VAL A 105 -8.87 19.30 -25.96
C VAL A 105 -7.94 19.39 -24.74
N PRO A 106 -6.69 19.85 -24.92
CA PRO A 106 -5.76 20.08 -23.81
C PRO A 106 -6.39 21.01 -22.76
N LEU A 107 -6.29 20.62 -21.49
CA LEU A 107 -6.74 21.42 -20.36
C LEU A 107 -5.60 21.63 -19.38
N THR A 108 -5.14 22.88 -19.29
CA THR A 108 -4.13 23.27 -18.31
C THR A 108 -4.78 23.59 -16.98
N ILE A 109 -4.26 23.00 -15.94
CA ILE A 109 -4.70 23.22 -14.56
C ILE A 109 -3.51 23.66 -13.69
N GLU A 110 -3.78 24.46 -12.69
CA GLU A 110 -2.76 24.90 -11.71
C GLU A 110 -2.81 24.01 -10.47
N VAL A 111 -1.82 23.13 -10.33
CA VAL A 111 -1.77 22.13 -9.24
C VAL A 111 -0.34 21.97 -8.71
N ASN A 112 -0.24 21.41 -7.51
CA ASN A 112 1.02 20.85 -7.03
C ASN A 112 1.20 19.45 -7.67
N ILE A 113 2.15 19.37 -8.61
CA ILE A 113 2.37 18.14 -9.41
C ILE A 113 2.74 16.95 -8.53
N ASP A 114 3.59 17.17 -7.52
CA ASP A 114 4.05 16.08 -6.64
C ASP A 114 2.90 15.49 -5.83
N GLN A 115 2.02 16.33 -5.30
CA GLN A 115 0.87 15.87 -4.54
C GLN A 115 -0.19 15.20 -5.40
N MET A 116 -0.52 15.81 -6.53
CA MET A 116 -1.48 15.23 -7.47
C MET A 116 -0.94 13.90 -8.03
N GLY A 117 0.34 13.85 -8.37
CA GLY A 117 1.00 12.63 -8.82
C GLY A 117 0.97 11.53 -7.76
N LYS A 118 1.31 11.86 -6.50
CA LYS A 118 1.21 10.90 -5.37
C LYS A 118 -0.22 10.39 -5.19
N ALA A 119 -1.22 11.28 -5.23
CA ALA A 119 -2.62 10.89 -5.08
C ALA A 119 -3.07 9.94 -6.21
N LEU A 120 -2.73 10.27 -7.46
CA LEU A 120 -3.03 9.42 -8.62
C LEU A 120 -2.32 8.06 -8.52
N SER A 121 -1.03 8.05 -8.20
CA SER A 121 -0.27 6.80 -8.03
C SER A 121 -0.89 5.93 -6.95
N GLN A 122 -1.23 6.46 -5.79
CA GLN A 122 -1.81 5.67 -4.69
C GLN A 122 -3.15 5.04 -5.08
N ILE A 123 -4.01 5.77 -5.79
CA ILE A 123 -5.31 5.22 -6.23
C ILE A 123 -5.08 4.16 -7.31
N LEU A 124 -4.18 4.40 -8.25
CA LEU A 124 -3.83 3.44 -9.30
C LEU A 124 -3.18 2.17 -8.72
N ASP A 125 -2.27 2.31 -7.74
CA ASP A 125 -1.65 1.16 -7.04
C ASP A 125 -2.70 0.33 -6.29
N ASN A 126 -3.67 0.98 -5.63
CA ASN A 126 -4.79 0.28 -4.99
C ASN A 126 -5.65 -0.45 -6.02
N SER A 127 -5.94 0.18 -7.16
CA SER A 127 -6.74 -0.44 -8.22
C SER A 127 -6.03 -1.65 -8.84
N ILE A 128 -4.73 -1.54 -9.15
CA ILE A 128 -3.97 -2.67 -9.70
C ILE A 128 -3.86 -3.81 -8.68
N TYR A 129 -3.64 -3.50 -7.40
CA TYR A 129 -3.64 -4.50 -6.34
C TYR A 129 -4.97 -5.24 -6.22
N ALA A 130 -6.10 -4.52 -6.27
CA ALA A 130 -7.44 -5.10 -6.18
C ALA A 130 -7.74 -6.06 -7.34
N VAL A 131 -7.35 -5.71 -8.57
CA VAL A 131 -7.57 -6.61 -9.72
C VAL A 131 -6.62 -7.80 -9.71
N LEU A 132 -5.37 -7.63 -9.27
CA LEU A 132 -4.42 -8.73 -9.14
C LEU A 132 -4.81 -9.72 -8.05
N LYS A 133 -5.41 -9.25 -6.95
CA LYS A 133 -5.92 -10.12 -5.88
C LYS A 133 -7.04 -11.05 -6.37
N LYS A 134 -7.82 -10.62 -7.37
CA LYS A 134 -8.88 -11.40 -7.99
C LYS A 134 -8.41 -12.20 -9.22
N ALA A 135 -7.21 -11.93 -9.70
CA ALA A 135 -6.66 -12.62 -10.88
C ALA A 135 -6.55 -14.13 -10.62
N GLY A 136 -6.94 -14.91 -11.63
CA GLY A 136 -6.98 -16.37 -11.53
C GLY A 136 -8.37 -16.95 -11.30
N GLU A 137 -9.39 -16.15 -11.02
CA GLU A 137 -10.78 -16.60 -11.00
C GLU A 137 -11.23 -16.97 -12.43
N PRO A 138 -11.98 -18.08 -12.62
CA PRO A 138 -12.44 -18.48 -13.93
C PRO A 138 -13.32 -17.41 -14.61
N GLY A 139 -12.94 -17.01 -15.83
CA GLY A 139 -13.70 -16.01 -16.62
C GLY A 139 -13.48 -14.55 -16.19
N TYR A 140 -12.60 -14.29 -15.21
CA TYR A 140 -12.28 -12.93 -14.80
C TYR A 140 -11.21 -12.32 -15.70
N GLN A 141 -11.48 -11.13 -16.23
CA GLN A 141 -10.53 -10.31 -17.00
C GLN A 141 -10.18 -9.06 -16.20
N PRO A 142 -8.96 -8.96 -15.64
CA PRO A 142 -8.55 -7.80 -14.86
C PRO A 142 -8.56 -6.53 -15.70
N SER A 143 -9.17 -5.45 -15.20
CA SER A 143 -9.19 -4.17 -15.92
C SER A 143 -9.09 -2.98 -14.96
N VAL A 144 -8.31 -1.97 -15.36
CA VAL A 144 -8.21 -0.67 -14.70
C VAL A 144 -8.34 0.41 -15.77
N SER A 145 -9.24 1.35 -15.57
CA SER A 145 -9.45 2.47 -16.49
C SER A 145 -9.30 3.80 -15.81
N LEU A 146 -8.63 4.75 -16.47
CA LEU A 146 -8.55 6.15 -16.08
C LEU A 146 -9.24 7.00 -17.12
N VAL A 147 -10.27 7.74 -16.70
CA VAL A 147 -11.09 8.57 -17.59
C VAL A 147 -11.11 10.00 -17.10
N LEU A 148 -10.81 10.95 -17.99
CA LEU A 148 -11.00 12.38 -17.76
C LEU A 148 -12.29 12.83 -18.42
N ARG A 149 -13.08 13.60 -17.69
CA ARG A 149 -14.30 14.21 -18.24
C ARG A 149 -14.58 15.55 -17.56
N ILE A 150 -15.28 16.41 -18.29
CA ILE A 150 -15.82 17.66 -17.75
C ILE A 150 -17.30 17.45 -17.54
N GLN A 151 -17.78 17.70 -16.33
CA GLN A 151 -19.19 17.62 -15.98
C GLN A 151 -19.56 18.83 -15.12
N ALA A 152 -20.56 19.58 -15.51
CA ALA A 152 -21.02 20.80 -14.81
C ALA A 152 -19.85 21.73 -14.44
N ASP A 153 -19.00 22.07 -15.42
CA ASP A 153 -17.81 22.92 -15.26
C ASP A 153 -16.74 22.42 -14.27
N LYS A 154 -16.80 21.14 -13.90
CA LYS A 154 -15.81 20.48 -13.05
C LYS A 154 -15.04 19.42 -13.83
N LEU A 155 -13.71 19.47 -13.73
CA LEU A 155 -12.87 18.38 -14.17
C LEU A 155 -13.03 17.19 -13.20
N GLN A 156 -13.32 16.04 -13.77
CA GLN A 156 -13.39 14.77 -13.05
C GLN A 156 -12.30 13.84 -13.57
N VAL A 157 -11.50 13.32 -12.65
CA VAL A 157 -10.58 12.20 -12.87
C VAL A 157 -11.23 10.96 -12.28
N VAL A 158 -11.59 10.01 -13.12
CA VAL A 158 -12.31 8.81 -12.71
C VAL A 158 -11.41 7.60 -12.92
N ILE A 159 -11.05 6.92 -11.84
CA ILE A 159 -10.34 5.66 -11.88
C ILE A 159 -11.35 4.55 -11.53
N ARG A 160 -11.40 3.52 -12.35
CA ARG A 160 -12.27 2.36 -12.15
C ARG A 160 -11.46 1.09 -12.30
N ASP A 161 -11.71 0.17 -11.42
CA ASP A 161 -11.23 -1.20 -11.49
C ASP A 161 -12.40 -2.18 -11.33
N ASN A 162 -12.18 -3.43 -11.69
CA ASN A 162 -13.14 -4.52 -11.48
C ASN A 162 -12.61 -5.55 -10.46
N GLY A 163 -11.73 -5.12 -9.56
CA GLY A 163 -11.10 -5.95 -8.53
C GLY A 163 -12.05 -6.44 -7.44
N VAL A 164 -11.48 -6.80 -6.30
CA VAL A 164 -12.23 -7.36 -5.15
C VAL A 164 -13.13 -6.34 -4.43
N GLY A 165 -12.98 -5.04 -4.71
CA GLY A 165 -13.69 -3.98 -4.00
C GLY A 165 -13.11 -3.67 -2.62
N ILE A 166 -13.83 -2.82 -1.87
CA ILE A 166 -13.53 -2.44 -0.48
C ILE A 166 -14.62 -3.08 0.39
N GLU A 167 -14.19 -3.85 1.39
CA GLU A 167 -15.07 -4.42 2.43
C GLU A 167 -15.35 -3.41 3.54
#